data_4c928a37a4b70b9ef832518a022c4c87
#
_entry.id   4c928a37a4b70b9ef832518a022c4c87
#
_cell.length_a   1.000
_cell.length_b   1.000
_cell.length_c   1.000
_cell.angle_alpha   90.00
_cell.angle_beta   90.00
_cell.angle_gamma   90.00
#
_symmetry.space_group_name_H-M   'P 1'
#
loop_
_entity.id
_entity.type
_entity.pdbx_description
1 polymer ?
#
loop_
_entity_poly.entity_id
_entity_poly.type
_entity_poly.pdbx_seq_one_letter_code
_entity_poly.pdbx_strand_id
1 'polypeptide(L)'
;ATPLTLPRCAAEHAIDLCVVRSMDDLEAGAYGILEPKKNCALVTAADIDFAGVPCLSFDRKGRRLGQGGGYYDRLLPQLHCPTVLICREQLMSPEVPVEEHDMRCTMLVTEKGVLTPEA
;
A
#
# COMPACT_ATOMS: atom_id res chain seq x y z
N ALA A 1 -3.82 21.89 -0.38
CA ALA A 1 -2.90 20.76 -0.43
C ALA A 1 -3.67 19.45 -0.32
N THR A 2 -3.21 18.42 -1.01
CA THR A 2 -3.81 17.09 -0.93
C THR A 2 -3.53 16.48 0.44
N PRO A 3 -4.54 16.03 1.18
CA PRO A 3 -4.32 15.37 2.46
C PRO A 3 -3.55 14.05 2.29
N LEU A 4 -2.63 13.78 3.22
CA LEU A 4 -1.97 12.49 3.30
C LEU A 4 -2.81 11.56 4.16
N THR A 5 -3.01 10.34 3.69
CA THR A 5 -3.62 9.28 4.50
C THR A 5 -2.62 8.16 4.68
N LEU A 6 -2.61 7.57 5.87
CA LEU A 6 -1.80 6.41 6.19
C LEU A 6 -2.69 5.29 6.74
N PRO A 7 -2.32 4.03 6.53
CA PRO A 7 -3.10 2.91 7.03
C PRO A 7 -2.89 2.70 8.52
N ARG A 8 -3.96 2.24 9.19
CA ARG A 8 -3.88 1.70 10.55
C ARG A 8 -4.52 0.31 10.53
N CYS A 9 -3.83 -0.67 11.11
CA CYS A 9 -4.35 -2.03 11.18
C CYS A 9 -5.59 -2.08 12.08
N ALA A 10 -6.64 -2.67 11.57
CA ALA A 10 -7.90 -2.88 12.28
C ALA A 10 -8.15 -4.38 12.46
N ALA A 11 -9.27 -4.72 13.09
CA ALA A 11 -9.65 -6.12 13.30
C ALA A 11 -9.87 -6.85 11.98
N GLU A 12 -9.66 -8.17 11.98
CA GLU A 12 -9.91 -9.05 10.83
C GLU A 12 -9.09 -8.71 9.59
N HIS A 13 -7.85 -8.25 9.79
CA HIS A 13 -6.92 -7.85 8.71
C HIS A 13 -7.45 -6.72 7.84
N ALA A 14 -8.37 -5.93 8.34
CA ALA A 14 -8.83 -4.72 7.68
C ALA A 14 -7.84 -3.58 7.88
N ILE A 15 -7.91 -2.56 7.03
CA ILE A 15 -7.13 -1.35 7.15
C ILE A 15 -8.08 -0.16 7.25
N ASP A 16 -7.86 0.67 8.29
CA ASP A 16 -8.46 1.99 8.37
C ASP A 16 -7.55 2.98 7.66
N LEU A 17 -8.11 3.84 6.83
CA LEU A 17 -7.39 4.91 6.17
C LEU A 17 -7.59 6.20 6.96
N CYS A 18 -6.51 6.72 7.51
CA CYS A 18 -6.56 7.83 8.46
C CYS A 18 -5.83 9.05 7.92
N VAL A 19 -6.41 10.23 8.09
CA VAL A 19 -5.79 11.49 7.70
C VAL A 19 -4.68 11.83 8.70
N VAL A 20 -3.47 12.07 8.19
CA VAL A 20 -2.30 12.45 8.99
C VAL A 20 -1.81 13.81 8.53
N ARG A 21 -1.71 14.76 9.48
CA ARG A 21 -1.29 16.14 9.19
C ARG A 21 0.09 16.46 9.71
N SER A 22 0.56 15.74 10.71
CA SER A 22 1.88 15.91 11.29
C SER A 22 2.35 14.63 11.96
N MET A 23 3.62 14.58 12.35
CA MET A 23 4.17 13.46 13.10
C MET A 23 3.46 13.26 14.46
N ASP A 24 2.85 14.31 15.01
CA ASP A 24 2.10 14.22 16.25
C ASP A 24 0.84 13.35 16.13
N ASP A 25 0.38 13.09 14.92
CA ASP A 25 -0.78 12.23 14.66
C ASP A 25 -0.42 10.75 14.66
N LEU A 26 0.85 10.42 14.87
CA LEU A 26 1.35 9.04 14.83
C LEU A 26 1.71 8.55 16.22
N GLU A 27 1.56 7.24 16.44
CA GLU A 27 1.96 6.55 17.66
C GLU A 27 2.52 5.17 17.31
N ALA A 28 3.23 4.56 18.24
CA ALA A 28 3.74 3.19 18.04
C ALA A 28 2.57 2.21 17.97
N GLY A 29 2.49 1.49 16.87
CA GLY A 29 1.47 0.47 16.64
C GLY A 29 2.06 -0.94 16.67
N ALA A 30 1.43 -1.85 15.95
CA ALA A 30 1.88 -3.22 15.83
C ALA A 30 3.34 -3.28 15.31
N TYR A 31 4.12 -4.19 15.87
CA TYR A 31 5.53 -4.39 15.50
C TYR A 31 6.42 -3.15 15.72
N GLY A 32 6.00 -2.20 16.57
CA GLY A 32 6.76 -0.97 16.80
C GLY A 32 6.77 0.02 15.64
N ILE A 33 5.98 -0.22 14.61
CA ILE A 33 5.85 0.67 13.46
C ILE A 33 4.89 1.81 13.80
N LEU A 34 5.24 3.03 13.40
CA LEU A 34 4.36 4.18 13.62
C LEU A 34 3.07 4.03 12.82
N GLU A 35 1.95 4.27 13.47
CA GLU A 35 0.61 4.25 12.89
C GLU A 35 -0.15 5.50 13.27
N PRO A 36 -1.19 5.89 12.50
CA PRO A 36 -2.08 6.98 12.90
C PRO A 36 -2.74 6.70 14.25
N LYS A 37 -2.88 7.74 15.05
CA LYS A 37 -3.60 7.65 16.32
C LYS A 37 -5.09 7.36 16.08
N LYS A 38 -5.74 6.79 17.09
CA LYS A 38 -7.16 6.41 16.99
C LYS A 38 -8.11 7.58 16.77
N ASN A 39 -7.69 8.79 17.14
CA ASN A 39 -8.51 9.99 16.97
C ASN A 39 -8.35 10.68 15.61
N CYS A 40 -7.53 10.14 14.71
CA CYS A 40 -7.40 10.67 13.37
C CYS A 40 -8.70 10.47 12.58
N ALA A 41 -9.03 11.44 11.72
CA ALA A 41 -10.20 11.33 10.85
C ALA A 41 -10.04 10.19 9.86
N LEU A 42 -11.11 9.43 9.66
CA LEU A 42 -11.13 8.32 8.71
C LEU A 42 -11.65 8.79 7.35
N VAL A 43 -11.13 8.17 6.30
CA VAL A 43 -11.65 8.32 4.94
C VAL A 43 -11.94 6.94 4.35
N THR A 44 -12.74 6.89 3.30
CA THR A 44 -13.04 5.64 2.62
C THR A 44 -12.10 5.44 1.43
N ALA A 45 -12.01 4.20 0.94
CA ALA A 45 -11.20 3.89 -0.23
C ALA A 45 -11.63 4.71 -1.46
N ALA A 46 -12.92 5.07 -1.57
CA ALA A 46 -13.44 5.90 -2.66
C ALA A 46 -12.90 7.33 -2.65
N ASP A 47 -12.42 7.81 -1.50
CA ASP A 47 -11.87 9.16 -1.34
C ASP A 47 -10.41 9.25 -1.76
N ILE A 48 -9.76 8.13 -2.08
CA ILE A 48 -8.34 8.08 -2.40
C ILE A 48 -8.14 8.34 -3.88
N ASP A 49 -7.27 9.30 -4.21
CA ASP A 49 -6.96 9.67 -5.59
C ASP A 49 -5.68 9.02 -6.11
N PHE A 50 -4.82 8.58 -5.20
CA PHE A 50 -3.51 8.00 -5.55
C PHE A 50 -3.00 7.19 -4.36
N ALA A 51 -2.49 6.00 -4.61
CA ALA A 51 -2.00 5.13 -3.55
C ALA A 51 -0.58 4.63 -3.80
N GLY A 52 0.31 4.85 -2.83
CA GLY A 52 1.61 4.20 -2.78
C GLY A 52 1.49 2.90 -2.01
N VAL A 53 1.97 1.80 -2.58
CA VAL A 53 1.79 0.46 -2.02
C VAL A 53 3.15 -0.16 -1.71
N PRO A 54 3.39 -0.58 -0.46
CA PRO A 54 4.62 -1.27 -0.10
C PRO A 54 4.58 -2.74 -0.50
N CYS A 55 5.75 -3.37 -0.54
CA CYS A 55 5.85 -4.81 -0.76
C CYS A 55 7.18 -5.36 -0.24
N LEU A 56 7.25 -6.67 -0.08
CA LEU A 56 8.50 -7.38 0.21
C LEU A 56 9.27 -7.72 -1.05
N SER A 57 8.56 -7.96 -2.15
CA SER A 57 9.11 -8.24 -3.46
C SER A 57 8.07 -7.91 -4.53
N PHE A 58 8.51 -7.74 -5.74
CA PHE A 58 7.64 -7.43 -6.88
C PHE A 58 8.22 -8.00 -8.17
N ASP A 59 7.42 -8.05 -9.22
CA ASP A 59 7.88 -8.40 -10.54
C ASP A 59 7.51 -7.34 -11.57
N ARG A 60 7.98 -7.53 -12.81
CA ARG A 60 7.79 -6.54 -13.87
C ARG A 60 6.33 -6.41 -14.33
N LYS A 61 5.47 -7.34 -13.94
CA LYS A 61 4.03 -7.29 -14.25
C LYS A 61 3.22 -6.50 -13.23
N GLY A 62 3.87 -5.95 -12.20
CA GLY A 62 3.18 -5.20 -11.17
C GLY A 62 2.57 -6.06 -10.08
N ARG A 63 2.94 -7.34 -10.02
CA ARG A 63 2.51 -8.23 -8.94
C ARG A 63 3.40 -8.02 -7.73
N ARG A 64 2.81 -8.10 -6.55
CA ARG A 64 3.54 -7.84 -5.30
C ARG A 64 3.41 -8.97 -4.30
N LEU A 65 4.47 -9.15 -3.53
CA LEU A 65 4.47 -10.05 -2.37
C LEU A 65 4.36 -9.19 -1.11
N GLY A 66 3.32 -9.41 -0.34
CA GLY A 66 3.10 -8.73 0.94
C GLY A 66 3.62 -9.55 2.11
N GLN A 67 3.39 -9.05 3.32
CA GLN A 67 3.89 -9.67 4.57
C GLN A 67 3.02 -10.82 5.07
N GLY A 68 2.03 -11.27 4.30
CA GLY A 68 1.21 -12.42 4.66
C GLY A 68 -0.04 -12.09 5.50
N GLY A 69 -0.19 -10.86 5.96
CA GLY A 69 -1.36 -10.45 6.74
C GLY A 69 -2.62 -10.21 5.92
N GLY A 70 -2.49 -10.09 4.60
CA GLY A 70 -3.62 -9.87 3.71
C GLY A 70 -4.22 -8.46 3.74
N TYR A 71 -3.58 -7.52 4.43
CA TYR A 71 -4.13 -6.17 4.59
C TYR A 71 -4.30 -5.45 3.26
N TYR A 72 -3.25 -5.40 2.44
CA TYR A 72 -3.30 -4.72 1.14
C TYR A 72 -4.10 -5.50 0.11
N ASP A 73 -4.10 -6.83 0.20
CA ASP A 73 -4.89 -7.68 -0.70
C ASP A 73 -6.40 -7.43 -0.54
N ARG A 74 -6.82 -6.99 0.65
CA ARG A 74 -8.21 -6.62 0.91
C ARG A 74 -8.50 -5.18 0.54
N LEU A 75 -7.51 -4.29 0.66
CA LEU A 75 -7.67 -2.88 0.37
C LEU A 75 -7.64 -2.58 -1.12
N LEU A 76 -6.69 -3.14 -1.86
CA LEU A 76 -6.46 -2.80 -3.26
C LEU A 76 -7.70 -2.94 -4.14
N PRO A 77 -8.53 -4.01 -4.02
CA PRO A 77 -9.74 -4.10 -4.83
C PRO A 77 -10.77 -2.99 -4.58
N GLN A 78 -10.69 -2.31 -3.44
CA GLN A 78 -11.61 -1.23 -3.10
C GLN A 78 -11.16 0.12 -3.64
N LEU A 79 -9.91 0.22 -4.10
CA LEU A 79 -9.37 1.45 -4.65
C LEU A 79 -9.71 1.57 -6.12
N HIS A 80 -10.16 2.77 -6.54
CA HIS A 80 -10.47 3.09 -7.94
C HIS A 80 -9.56 4.20 -8.45
N CYS A 81 -8.29 4.18 -8.02
CA CYS A 81 -7.31 5.18 -8.35
C CYS A 81 -6.02 4.51 -8.82
N PRO A 82 -5.08 5.28 -9.40
CA PRO A 82 -3.76 4.74 -9.71
C PRO A 82 -3.06 4.22 -8.46
N THR A 83 -2.44 3.06 -8.58
CA THR A 83 -1.66 2.45 -7.51
C THR A 83 -0.20 2.36 -7.94
N VAL A 84 0.69 2.84 -7.09
CA VAL A 84 2.13 2.85 -7.36
C VAL A 84 2.82 1.95 -6.36
N LEU A 85 3.48 0.93 -6.88
CA LEU A 85 4.28 0.04 -6.07
C LEU A 85 5.66 0.68 -5.90
N ILE A 86 6.06 0.89 -4.66
CA ILE A 86 7.34 1.51 -4.32
C ILE A 86 8.21 0.49 -3.63
N CYS A 87 9.33 0.14 -4.25
CA CYS A 87 10.22 -0.88 -3.73
C CYS A 87 11.63 -0.69 -4.26
N ARG A 88 12.61 -1.26 -3.58
CA ARG A 88 13.99 -1.23 -4.05
C ARG A 88 14.17 -2.24 -5.19
N GLU A 89 14.96 -1.86 -6.19
CA GLU A 89 15.21 -2.68 -7.39
C GLU A 89 15.74 -4.07 -7.02
N GLN A 90 16.59 -4.16 -6.03
CA GLN A 90 17.19 -5.43 -5.59
C GLN A 90 16.17 -6.45 -5.09
N LEU A 91 14.94 -6.01 -4.75
CA LEU A 91 13.88 -6.89 -4.29
C LEU A 91 12.99 -7.39 -5.43
N MET A 92 13.29 -7.02 -6.66
CA MET A 92 12.57 -7.51 -7.83
C MET A 92 12.82 -9.00 -8.02
N SER A 93 11.75 -9.75 -8.26
CA SER A 93 11.79 -11.18 -8.59
C SER A 93 11.39 -11.40 -10.03
N PRO A 94 11.85 -12.47 -10.69
CA PRO A 94 11.40 -12.79 -12.05
C PRO A 94 9.89 -13.01 -12.13
N GLU A 95 9.32 -13.63 -11.11
CA GLU A 95 7.89 -13.89 -11.03
C GLU A 95 7.47 -13.99 -9.57
N VAL A 96 6.47 -13.19 -9.19
CA VAL A 96 5.88 -13.26 -7.86
C VAL A 96 4.67 -14.18 -7.92
N PRO A 97 4.59 -15.21 -7.06
CA PRO A 97 3.42 -16.07 -7.03
C PRO A 97 2.18 -15.27 -6.57
N VAL A 98 1.11 -15.38 -7.34
CA VAL A 98 -0.14 -14.68 -7.06
C VAL A 98 -1.31 -15.63 -7.28
N GLU A 99 -2.45 -15.29 -6.68
CA GLU A 99 -3.72 -15.93 -6.94
C GLU A 99 -4.50 -15.11 -7.96
N GLU A 100 -5.52 -15.71 -8.58
CA GLU A 100 -6.29 -15.06 -9.65
C GLU A 100 -6.92 -13.74 -9.22
N HIS A 101 -7.30 -13.62 -7.94
CA HIS A 101 -7.94 -12.42 -7.41
C HIS A 101 -6.96 -11.32 -6.98
N ASP A 102 -5.65 -11.58 -7.03
CA ASP A 102 -4.66 -10.60 -6.62
C ASP A 102 -4.61 -9.45 -7.62
N MET A 103 -4.56 -8.23 -7.10
CA MET A 103 -4.52 -7.02 -7.91
C MET A 103 -3.09 -6.67 -8.28
N ARG A 104 -2.91 -6.18 -9.52
CA ARG A 104 -1.64 -5.66 -10.00
C ARG A 104 -1.62 -4.14 -9.82
N CYS A 105 -0.46 -3.59 -9.47
CA CYS A 105 -0.28 -2.15 -9.41
C CYS A 105 -0.15 -1.55 -10.81
N THR A 106 -0.56 -0.29 -10.96
CA THR A 106 -0.57 0.40 -12.25
C THR A 106 0.78 1.00 -12.64
N MET A 107 1.68 1.15 -11.67
CA MET A 107 3.00 1.73 -11.90
C MET A 107 4.01 1.15 -10.90
N LEU A 108 5.26 1.05 -11.31
CA LEU A 108 6.36 0.57 -10.47
C LEU A 108 7.37 1.70 -10.30
N VAL A 109 7.81 1.96 -9.06
CA VAL A 109 8.83 2.96 -8.75
C VAL A 109 9.93 2.33 -7.92
N THR A 110 11.16 2.46 -8.40
CA THR A 110 12.36 2.03 -7.68
C THR A 110 13.33 3.20 -7.61
N GLU A 111 14.46 3.03 -6.91
CA GLU A 111 15.52 4.04 -6.91
C GLU A 111 16.11 4.29 -8.30
N LYS A 112 15.86 3.41 -9.25
CA LYS A 112 16.34 3.55 -10.64
C LYS A 112 15.34 4.25 -11.56
N GLY A 113 14.14 4.53 -11.08
CA GLY A 113 13.15 5.28 -11.84
C GLY A 113 11.78 4.63 -11.87
N VAL A 114 10.98 5.07 -12.82
CA VAL A 114 9.58 4.64 -12.97
C VAL A 114 9.49 3.62 -14.10
N LEU A 115 8.77 2.52 -13.85
CA LEU A 115 8.52 1.48 -14.84
C LEU A 115 7.01 1.29 -15.01
N THR A 116 6.60 1.04 -16.26
CA THR A 116 5.22 0.63 -16.55
C THR A 116 5.17 -0.89 -16.47
N PRO A 117 4.20 -1.48 -15.75
CA PRO A 117 4.08 -2.92 -15.66
C PRO A 117 3.88 -3.57 -17.03
N GLU A 118 4.51 -4.71 -17.24
CA GLU A 118 4.36 -5.51 -18.45
C GLU A 118 2.98 -6.19 -18.47
N ALA A 119 2.47 -6.44 -19.64
CA ALA A 119 1.19 -7.10 -19.85
C ALA A 119 1.18 -8.56 -19.34
#